data_3b3713c3e4c5d6d233107a0c79088883
#
_entry.id   3b3713c3e4c5d6d233107a0c79088883
#
_cell.length_a   1.000
_cell.length_b   1.000
_cell.length_c   1.000
_cell.angle_alpha   90.00
_cell.angle_beta   90.00
_cell.angle_gamma   90.00
#
_symmetry.space_group_name_H-M   'P 1'
#
loop_
_entity.id
_entity.type
_entity.pdbx_description
1 polymer ?
#
loop_
_entity_poly.entity_id
_entity_poly.type
_entity_poly.pdbx_seq_one_letter_code
_entity_poly.pdbx_strand_id
1 'polypeptide(L)'
;RANQVWALDTTYIPMARGFVYLTAVVDVASRRVLAHKVAITLEAVHAKEVIEQAFTRYGVPEIVNTDQGSQFTAEEFTEVVLAKGCRLSMDGRGAWRDNVFVERLWRSVKYERVYLKAYDSVSAARADIADYLSWYNAHRSHSSLERLTPNEKYLAALPPMAQAA
;
A
#
# COMPACT_ATOMS: atom_id res chain seq x y z
N ARG A 1 13.47 6.98 7.05
CA ARG A 1 13.51 5.67 7.70
C ARG A 1 12.23 4.87 7.46
N ALA A 2 12.33 3.56 7.60
CA ALA A 2 11.17 2.68 7.49
C ALA A 2 10.14 3.01 8.57
N ASN A 3 8.86 2.88 8.23
CA ASN A 3 7.75 3.14 9.14
C ASN A 3 7.66 4.58 9.64
N GLN A 4 8.23 5.52 8.93
CA GLN A 4 8.05 6.94 9.23
C GLN A 4 6.79 7.48 8.56
N VAL A 5 6.65 7.26 7.26
CA VAL A 5 5.49 7.67 6.48
C VAL A 5 4.97 6.47 5.69
N TRP A 6 3.68 6.19 5.85
CA TRP A 6 2.97 5.21 5.02
C TRP A 6 2.02 5.96 4.11
N ALA A 7 1.91 5.49 2.87
CA ALA A 7 0.94 6.00 1.91
C ALA A 7 -0.11 4.93 1.63
N LEU A 8 -1.36 5.33 1.57
CA LEU A 8 -2.48 4.49 1.18
C LEU A 8 -3.14 5.03 -0.06
N ASP A 9 -3.54 4.14 -0.92
CA ASP A 9 -4.37 4.48 -2.08
C ASP A 9 -5.16 3.26 -2.55
N THR A 10 -6.16 3.52 -3.38
CA THR A 10 -6.99 2.49 -3.99
C THR A 10 -6.98 2.69 -5.49
N THR A 11 -6.89 1.60 -6.24
CA THR A 11 -6.96 1.62 -7.69
C THR A 11 -7.96 0.60 -8.22
N TYR A 12 -8.42 0.82 -9.45
CA TYR A 12 -9.27 -0.14 -10.16
C TYR A 12 -8.43 -1.26 -10.77
N ILE A 13 -8.91 -2.46 -10.67
CA ILE A 13 -8.32 -3.64 -11.33
C ILE A 13 -9.34 -4.15 -12.34
N PRO A 14 -9.06 -4.03 -13.65
CA PRO A 14 -9.97 -4.55 -14.66
C PRO A 14 -10.04 -6.09 -14.62
N MET A 15 -11.23 -6.59 -14.79
CA MET A 15 -11.55 -8.01 -14.84
C MET A 15 -11.99 -8.39 -16.26
N ALA A 16 -12.21 -9.67 -16.50
CA ALA A 16 -12.87 -10.08 -17.75
C ALA A 16 -14.23 -9.40 -17.90
N ARG A 17 -14.93 -9.19 -16.78
CA ARG A 17 -16.17 -8.40 -16.71
C ARG A 17 -16.10 -7.47 -15.52
N GLY A 18 -16.27 -6.16 -15.78
CA GLY A 18 -16.23 -5.15 -14.72
C GLY A 18 -14.85 -4.96 -14.14
N PHE A 19 -14.81 -4.62 -12.87
CA PHE A 19 -13.55 -4.34 -12.16
C PHE A 19 -13.71 -4.61 -10.67
N VAL A 20 -12.57 -4.70 -9.99
CA VAL A 20 -12.50 -4.72 -8.52
C VAL A 20 -11.59 -3.59 -8.05
N TYR A 21 -11.50 -3.38 -6.76
CA TYR A 21 -10.65 -2.36 -6.15
C TYR A 21 -9.48 -3.02 -5.42
N LEU A 22 -8.29 -2.46 -5.59
CA LEU A 22 -7.11 -2.85 -4.83
C LEU A 22 -6.69 -1.67 -3.96
N THR A 23 -6.69 -1.86 -2.65
CA THR A 23 -6.16 -0.88 -1.68
C THR A 23 -4.86 -1.42 -1.11
N ALA A 24 -3.85 -0.58 -1.00
CA ALA A 24 -2.56 -0.95 -0.46
C ALA A 24 -2.00 0.10 0.49
N VAL A 25 -1.24 -0.37 1.48
CA VAL A 25 -0.41 0.44 2.38
C VAL A 25 1.04 0.25 1.97
N VAL A 26 1.73 1.33 1.70
CA VAL A 26 3.13 1.31 1.24
C VAL A 26 4.00 2.12 2.19
N ASP A 27 5.11 1.54 2.60
CA ASP A 27 6.15 2.28 3.32
C ASP A 27 6.91 3.16 2.32
N VAL A 28 6.85 4.48 2.51
CA VAL A 28 7.39 5.43 1.54
C VAL A 28 8.90 5.31 1.39
N ALA A 29 9.63 5.08 2.48
CA ALA A 29 11.09 5.00 2.43
C ALA A 29 11.60 3.79 1.63
N SER A 30 10.96 2.63 1.79
CA SER A 30 11.41 1.37 1.19
C SER A 30 10.61 0.95 -0.04
N ARG A 31 9.47 1.56 -0.29
CA ARG A 31 8.50 1.13 -1.31
C ARG A 31 7.84 -0.22 -0.99
N ARG A 32 8.09 -0.77 0.19
CA ARG A 32 7.52 -2.07 0.57
C ARG A 32 6.01 -1.96 0.71
N VAL A 33 5.30 -2.90 0.09
CA VAL A 33 3.86 -3.06 0.29
C VAL A 33 3.66 -3.80 1.61
N LEU A 34 3.10 -3.12 2.60
CA LEU A 34 2.93 -3.65 3.96
C LEU A 34 1.64 -4.44 4.11
N ALA A 35 0.59 -4.02 3.44
CA ALA A 35 -0.71 -4.68 3.45
C ALA A 35 -1.47 -4.31 2.19
N HIS A 36 -2.37 -5.19 1.77
CA HIS A 36 -3.23 -4.95 0.61
C HIS A 36 -4.53 -5.71 0.73
N LYS A 37 -5.55 -5.26 0.01
CA LYS A 37 -6.84 -5.93 -0.06
C LYS A 37 -7.49 -5.70 -1.41
N VAL A 38 -8.03 -6.77 -2.01
CA VAL A 38 -8.89 -6.72 -3.18
C VAL A 38 -10.33 -6.81 -2.71
N ALA A 39 -11.17 -5.85 -3.11
CA ALA A 39 -12.58 -5.78 -2.72
C ALA A 39 -13.46 -5.42 -3.91
N ILE A 40 -14.74 -5.79 -3.82
CA ILE A 40 -15.72 -5.49 -4.88
C ILE A 40 -16.37 -4.11 -4.72
N THR A 41 -16.19 -3.47 -3.57
CA THR A 41 -16.73 -2.14 -3.28
C THR A 41 -15.65 -1.19 -2.79
N LEU A 42 -15.95 0.12 -2.81
CA LEU A 42 -15.06 1.18 -2.36
C LEU A 42 -15.47 1.69 -0.96
N GLU A 43 -15.88 0.80 -0.08
CA GLU A 43 -16.31 1.18 1.26
C GLU A 43 -15.13 1.39 2.21
N ALA A 44 -15.32 2.30 3.19
CA ALA A 44 -14.31 2.64 4.18
C ALA A 44 -13.85 1.45 5.04
N VAL A 45 -14.69 0.44 5.21
CA VAL A 45 -14.33 -0.77 5.95
C VAL A 45 -13.11 -1.47 5.37
N HIS A 46 -12.93 -1.43 4.05
CA HIS A 46 -11.79 -2.07 3.40
C HIS A 46 -10.50 -1.30 3.66
N ALA A 47 -10.54 0.03 3.62
CA ALA A 47 -9.41 0.88 3.99
C ALA A 47 -9.03 0.68 5.47
N LYS A 48 -10.02 0.62 6.34
CA LYS A 48 -9.84 0.35 7.77
C LYS A 48 -9.14 -1.00 8.00
N GLU A 49 -9.61 -2.07 7.37
CA GLU A 49 -9.03 -3.40 7.53
C GLU A 49 -7.57 -3.45 7.07
N VAL A 50 -7.25 -2.80 5.96
CA VAL A 50 -5.89 -2.77 5.42
C VAL A 50 -4.94 -2.04 6.35
N ILE A 51 -5.34 -0.86 6.88
CA ILE A 51 -4.48 -0.11 7.78
C ILE A 51 -4.32 -0.82 9.14
N GLU A 52 -5.37 -1.44 9.66
CA GLU A 52 -5.30 -2.21 10.89
C GLU A 52 -4.34 -3.40 10.75
N GLN A 53 -4.39 -4.09 9.61
CA GLN A 53 -3.49 -5.19 9.32
C GLN A 53 -2.02 -4.72 9.31
N ALA A 54 -1.75 -3.58 8.70
CA ALA A 54 -0.41 -3.00 8.69
C ALA A 54 0.05 -2.60 10.11
N PHE A 55 -0.81 -1.98 10.91
CA PHE A 55 -0.51 -1.63 12.30
C PHE A 55 -0.15 -2.87 13.13
N THR A 56 -0.92 -3.92 12.97
CA THR A 56 -0.70 -5.17 13.73
C THR A 56 0.65 -5.81 13.41
N ARG A 57 1.06 -5.77 12.15
CA ARG A 57 2.30 -6.43 11.69
C ARG A 57 3.55 -5.59 11.85
N TYR A 58 3.45 -4.28 11.67
CA TYR A 58 4.63 -3.43 11.51
C TYR A 58 4.71 -2.28 12.52
N GLY A 59 3.74 -2.17 13.41
CA GLY A 59 3.68 -1.06 14.35
C GLY A 59 2.99 0.16 13.76
N VAL A 60 3.30 1.33 14.30
CA VAL A 60 2.59 2.57 13.98
C VAL A 60 3.56 3.58 13.37
N PRO A 61 3.27 4.13 12.17
CA PRO A 61 4.10 5.16 11.57
C PRO A 61 3.83 6.52 12.22
N GLU A 62 4.66 7.50 11.92
CA GLU A 62 4.40 8.88 12.34
C GLU A 62 3.27 9.51 11.54
N ILE A 63 3.25 9.26 10.24
CA ILE A 63 2.31 9.87 9.30
C ILE A 63 1.70 8.80 8.41
N VAL A 64 0.38 8.89 8.24
CA VAL A 64 -0.37 8.14 7.23
C VAL A 64 -0.85 9.16 6.20
N ASN A 65 -0.45 8.98 4.95
CA ASN A 65 -0.78 9.86 3.84
C ASN A 65 -1.78 9.19 2.90
N THR A 66 -2.89 9.87 2.60
CA THR A 66 -3.94 9.38 1.71
C THR A 66 -4.40 10.50 0.77
N ASP A 67 -5.15 10.17 -0.26
CA ASP A 67 -5.92 11.16 -1.00
C ASP A 67 -7.22 11.50 -0.25
N GLN A 68 -8.07 12.34 -0.85
CA GLN A 68 -9.35 12.77 -0.27
C GLN A 68 -10.51 11.88 -0.73
N GLY A 69 -10.24 10.64 -1.13
CA GLY A 69 -11.28 9.69 -1.50
C GLY A 69 -12.24 9.43 -0.34
N SER A 70 -13.49 9.13 -0.66
CA SER A 70 -14.54 8.92 0.35
C SER A 70 -14.21 7.82 1.35
N GLN A 71 -13.49 6.77 0.93
CA GLN A 71 -13.08 5.68 1.80
C GLN A 71 -12.05 6.11 2.85
N PHE A 72 -11.29 7.18 2.59
CA PHE A 72 -10.27 7.68 3.50
C PHE A 72 -10.74 8.89 4.33
N THR A 73 -11.80 9.58 3.92
CA THR A 73 -12.37 10.70 4.67
C THR A 73 -13.46 10.27 5.65
N ALA A 74 -13.96 9.03 5.53
CA ALA A 74 -14.97 8.50 6.42
C ALA A 74 -14.45 8.35 7.85
N GLU A 75 -15.28 8.63 8.83
CA GLU A 75 -14.94 8.53 10.26
C GLU A 75 -14.42 7.13 10.62
N GLU A 76 -15.01 6.09 10.04
CA GLU A 76 -14.61 4.71 10.27
C GLU A 76 -13.11 4.48 10.03
N PHE A 77 -12.55 5.11 9.00
CA PHE A 77 -11.11 5.03 8.70
C PHE A 77 -10.30 6.03 9.54
N THR A 78 -10.72 7.29 9.56
CA THR A 78 -9.94 8.36 10.21
C THR A 78 -9.79 8.14 11.71
N GLU A 79 -10.83 7.65 12.38
CA GLU A 79 -10.79 7.34 13.81
C GLU A 79 -9.74 6.29 14.15
N VAL A 80 -9.63 5.24 13.34
CA VAL A 80 -8.64 4.18 13.54
C VAL A 80 -7.21 4.71 13.46
N VAL A 81 -6.94 5.55 12.46
CA VAL A 81 -5.63 6.14 12.26
C VAL A 81 -5.28 7.10 13.40
N LEU A 82 -6.19 8.00 13.74
CA LEU A 82 -5.97 9.01 14.78
C LEU A 82 -5.87 8.39 16.17
N ALA A 83 -6.63 7.33 16.45
CA ALA A 83 -6.59 6.62 17.73
C ALA A 83 -5.23 5.98 18.00
N LYS A 84 -4.44 5.66 16.96
CA LYS A 84 -3.09 5.14 17.10
C LYS A 84 -2.03 6.22 17.33
N GLY A 85 -2.41 7.49 17.28
CA GLY A 85 -1.49 8.60 17.45
C GLY A 85 -0.76 9.02 16.17
N CYS A 86 -1.13 8.48 15.02
CA CYS A 86 -0.60 8.90 13.74
C CYS A 86 -1.14 10.26 13.34
N ARG A 87 -0.34 11.03 12.62
CA ARG A 87 -0.86 12.19 11.89
C ARG A 87 -1.42 11.70 10.57
N LEU A 88 -2.63 12.15 10.22
CA LEU A 88 -3.27 11.84 8.96
C LEU A 88 -3.07 13.04 8.02
N SER A 89 -2.37 12.81 6.91
CA SER A 89 -2.13 13.81 5.88
C SER A 89 -2.95 13.45 4.64
N MET A 90 -3.80 14.37 4.20
CA MET A 90 -4.62 14.22 3.01
C MET A 90 -4.31 15.33 2.03
N ASP A 91 -3.76 14.99 0.87
CA ASP A 91 -3.54 15.85 -0.29
C ASP A 91 -3.44 17.36 -0.02
N GLY A 92 -2.49 17.75 0.78
CA GLY A 92 -2.07 19.13 0.88
C GLY A 92 -0.90 19.40 -0.07
N ARG A 93 -0.43 20.62 -0.06
CA ARG A 93 0.79 21.00 -0.79
C ARG A 93 1.96 20.17 -0.27
N GLY A 94 2.55 19.35 -1.13
CA GLY A 94 3.67 18.46 -0.79
C GLY A 94 3.29 16.99 -0.62
N ALA A 95 2.05 16.66 -0.32
CA ALA A 95 1.59 15.27 -0.19
C ALA A 95 1.65 14.49 -1.50
N TRP A 96 1.57 15.16 -2.65
CA TRP A 96 1.68 14.53 -3.96
C TRP A 96 2.99 13.76 -4.16
N ARG A 97 4.05 14.16 -3.48
CA ARG A 97 5.35 13.48 -3.56
C ARG A 97 5.28 12.07 -2.99
N ASP A 98 4.54 11.89 -1.91
CA ASP A 98 4.38 10.59 -1.28
C ASP A 98 3.44 9.70 -2.10
N ASN A 99 2.42 10.28 -2.72
CA ASN A 99 1.49 9.57 -3.60
C ASN A 99 2.16 9.07 -4.89
N VAL A 100 3.21 9.73 -5.37
CA VAL A 100 3.98 9.29 -6.56
C VAL A 100 4.47 7.85 -6.40
N PHE A 101 4.84 7.42 -5.21
CA PHE A 101 5.34 6.06 -4.98
C PHE A 101 4.23 5.02 -5.09
N VAL A 102 3.03 5.35 -4.62
CA VAL A 102 1.88 4.46 -4.78
C VAL A 102 1.45 4.40 -6.25
N GLU A 103 1.46 5.51 -6.95
CA GLU A 103 1.17 5.54 -8.39
C GLU A 103 2.16 4.69 -9.19
N ARG A 104 3.43 4.73 -8.85
CA ARG A 104 4.44 3.86 -9.47
C ARG A 104 4.18 2.39 -9.17
N LEU A 105 3.74 2.06 -7.95
CA LEU A 105 3.32 0.71 -7.61
C LEU A 105 2.15 0.29 -8.50
N TRP A 106 1.12 1.12 -8.64
CA TRP A 106 -0.02 0.82 -9.50
C TRP A 106 0.39 0.57 -10.95
N ARG A 107 1.31 1.38 -11.45
CA ARG A 107 1.85 1.18 -12.80
C ARG A 107 2.54 -0.17 -12.94
N SER A 108 3.38 -0.55 -11.99
CA SER A 108 4.05 -1.85 -11.98
C SER A 108 3.05 -3.00 -11.91
N VAL A 109 2.09 -2.94 -11.02
CA VAL A 109 1.03 -3.96 -10.87
C VAL A 109 0.27 -4.14 -12.18
N LYS A 110 -0.15 -3.03 -12.79
CA LYS A 110 -1.00 -3.08 -13.99
C LYS A 110 -0.24 -3.54 -15.22
N TYR A 111 0.92 -2.96 -15.49
CA TYR A 111 1.68 -3.27 -16.70
C TYR A 111 2.45 -4.58 -16.61
N GLU A 112 2.92 -4.97 -15.44
CA GLU A 112 3.69 -6.19 -15.27
C GLU A 112 2.81 -7.42 -15.02
N ARG A 113 1.55 -7.24 -14.59
CA ARG A 113 0.69 -8.38 -14.29
C ARG A 113 -0.75 -8.22 -14.78
N VAL A 114 -1.48 -7.22 -14.30
CA VAL A 114 -2.94 -7.12 -14.49
C VAL A 114 -3.34 -7.04 -15.95
N TYR A 115 -2.70 -6.19 -16.73
CA TYR A 115 -3.04 -6.02 -18.17
C TYR A 115 -2.68 -7.23 -19.03
N LEU A 116 -1.88 -8.14 -18.51
CA LEU A 116 -1.55 -9.40 -19.19
C LEU A 116 -2.58 -10.49 -18.88
N LYS A 117 -3.53 -10.21 -18.01
CA LYS A 117 -4.52 -11.15 -17.50
C LYS A 117 -5.92 -10.61 -17.74
N ALA A 118 -6.87 -11.51 -17.84
CA ALA A 118 -8.29 -11.16 -17.82
C ALA A 118 -8.94 -12.02 -16.75
N TYR A 119 -8.89 -11.53 -15.51
CA TYR A 119 -9.36 -12.32 -14.36
C TYR A 119 -10.84 -12.66 -14.49
N ASP A 120 -11.17 -13.94 -14.41
CA ASP A 120 -12.55 -14.43 -14.49
C ASP A 120 -13.30 -14.32 -13.15
N SER A 121 -12.57 -14.28 -12.05
CA SER A 121 -13.16 -14.24 -10.71
C SER A 121 -12.38 -13.33 -9.77
N VAL A 122 -13.06 -12.89 -8.72
CA VAL A 122 -12.43 -12.09 -7.67
C VAL A 122 -11.35 -12.89 -6.95
N SER A 123 -11.57 -14.18 -6.70
CA SER A 123 -10.57 -15.03 -6.05
C SER A 123 -9.32 -15.22 -6.92
N ALA A 124 -9.47 -15.31 -8.24
CA ALA A 124 -8.34 -15.36 -9.16
C ALA A 124 -7.53 -14.06 -9.12
N ALA A 125 -8.20 -12.91 -9.12
CA ALA A 125 -7.54 -11.62 -9.00
C ALA A 125 -6.80 -11.49 -7.67
N ARG A 126 -7.43 -11.87 -6.56
CA ARG A 126 -6.80 -11.84 -5.23
C ARG A 126 -5.53 -12.68 -5.18
N ALA A 127 -5.60 -13.91 -5.65
CA ALA A 127 -4.46 -14.82 -5.62
C ALA A 127 -3.30 -14.32 -6.47
N ASP A 128 -3.58 -13.86 -7.68
CA ASP A 128 -2.55 -13.39 -8.60
C ASP A 128 -1.90 -12.08 -8.13
N ILE A 129 -2.70 -11.14 -7.63
CA ILE A 129 -2.18 -9.87 -7.10
C ILE A 129 -1.36 -10.11 -5.84
N ALA A 130 -1.80 -10.99 -4.94
CA ALA A 130 -1.03 -11.36 -3.75
C ALA A 130 0.32 -11.96 -4.13
N ASP A 131 0.35 -12.85 -5.10
CA ASP A 131 1.58 -13.45 -5.62
C ASP A 131 2.51 -12.38 -6.21
N TYR A 132 1.97 -11.49 -7.03
CA TYR A 132 2.76 -10.41 -7.61
C TYR A 132 3.35 -9.47 -6.54
N LEU A 133 2.56 -9.06 -5.55
CA LEU A 133 3.04 -8.15 -4.52
C LEU A 133 4.09 -8.79 -3.60
N SER A 134 3.99 -10.09 -3.34
CA SER A 134 5.06 -10.83 -2.66
C SER A 134 6.35 -10.83 -3.48
N TRP A 135 6.24 -11.08 -4.77
CA TRP A 135 7.38 -11.01 -5.68
C TRP A 135 7.96 -9.60 -5.76
N TYR A 136 7.10 -8.59 -5.88
CA TYR A 136 7.49 -7.18 -5.91
C TYR A 136 8.36 -6.82 -4.71
N ASN A 137 7.90 -7.17 -3.51
CA ASN A 137 8.64 -6.88 -2.28
C ASN A 137 9.97 -7.62 -2.20
N ALA A 138 10.01 -8.87 -2.63
CA ALA A 138 11.17 -9.74 -2.44
C ALA A 138 12.19 -9.67 -3.59
N HIS A 139 11.76 -9.34 -4.80
CA HIS A 139 12.60 -9.51 -5.99
C HIS A 139 12.69 -8.29 -6.91
N ARG A 140 11.73 -7.38 -6.87
CA ARG A 140 11.77 -6.25 -7.78
C ARG A 140 12.73 -5.18 -7.29
N SER A 141 13.87 -5.07 -7.95
CA SER A 141 14.85 -4.03 -7.63
C SER A 141 14.41 -2.67 -8.17
N HIS A 142 14.82 -1.61 -7.47
CA HIS A 142 14.49 -0.23 -7.84
C HIS A 142 15.77 0.60 -7.96
N SER A 143 15.91 1.31 -9.06
CA SER A 143 17.06 2.21 -9.26
C SER A 143 17.13 3.31 -8.21
N SER A 144 15.96 3.84 -7.80
CA SER A 144 15.86 4.86 -6.74
C SER A 144 16.22 4.34 -5.34
N LEU A 145 16.35 3.02 -5.17
CA LEU A 145 16.75 2.36 -3.92
C LEU A 145 18.14 1.71 -4.05
N GLU A 146 19.01 2.25 -4.89
CA GLU A 146 20.35 1.70 -5.13
C GLU A 146 20.30 0.24 -5.64
N ARG A 147 19.28 -0.09 -6.42
CA ARG A 147 18.98 -1.42 -6.94
C ARG A 147 18.58 -2.47 -5.90
N LEU A 148 18.28 -2.02 -4.67
CA LEU A 148 17.73 -2.91 -3.65
C LEU A 148 16.25 -3.22 -3.93
N THR A 149 15.80 -4.34 -3.41
CA THR A 149 14.37 -4.66 -3.37
C THR A 149 13.69 -3.92 -2.22
N PRO A 150 12.35 -3.77 -2.24
CA PRO A 150 11.64 -3.19 -1.13
C PRO A 150 11.93 -3.87 0.22
N ASN A 151 12.00 -5.20 0.25
CA ASN A 151 12.32 -5.91 1.49
C ASN A 151 13.72 -5.59 2.01
N GLU A 152 14.72 -5.59 1.12
CA GLU A 152 16.08 -5.26 1.48
C GLU A 152 16.19 -3.83 2.03
N LYS A 153 15.56 -2.88 1.33
CA LYS A 153 15.57 -1.48 1.76
C LYS A 153 14.82 -1.26 3.07
N TYR A 154 13.69 -1.96 3.25
CA TYR A 154 12.93 -1.89 4.48
C TYR A 154 13.76 -2.32 5.69
N LEU A 155 14.43 -3.47 5.59
CA LEU A 155 15.29 -3.97 6.66
C LEU A 155 16.45 -3.02 6.94
N ALA A 156 17.10 -2.51 5.89
CA ALA A 156 18.20 -1.57 6.04
C ALA A 156 17.78 -0.22 6.66
N ALA A 157 16.52 0.17 6.48
CA ALA A 157 15.98 1.44 6.96
C ALA A 157 15.31 1.34 8.34
N LEU A 158 15.26 0.14 8.95
CA LEU A 158 14.76 -0.03 10.31
C LEU A 158 15.75 0.56 11.32
N PRO A 159 15.27 1.05 12.48
CA PRO A 159 16.15 1.48 13.55
C PRO A 159 17.09 0.35 14.02
N PRO A 160 18.33 0.65 14.43
CA PRO A 160 19.31 -0.37 14.84
C PRO A 160 18.79 -1.36 15.89
N MET A 161 17.99 -0.90 16.85
CA MET A 161 17.42 -1.78 17.89
C MET A 161 16.44 -2.80 17.33
N ALA A 162 15.68 -2.43 16.29
CA ALA A 162 14.75 -3.35 15.62
C ALA A 162 15.50 -4.39 14.79
N GLN A 163 16.69 -4.07 14.28
CA GLN A 163 17.53 -5.00 13.53
C GLN A 163 18.21 -6.03 14.43
N ALA A 164 18.47 -5.67 15.67
CA ALA A 164 19.13 -6.54 16.65
C ALA A 164 18.17 -7.58 17.27
N ALA A 165 16.88 -7.36 17.12
CA ALA A 165 15.86 -8.28 17.63
C ALA A 165 15.53 -9.38 16.62
#